data_468a5d6edc85b2b191a167d18ac00e02
#
_entry.id   468a5d6edc85b2b191a167d18ac00e02
#
_cell.length_a   1.000
_cell.length_b   1.000
_cell.length_c   1.000
_cell.angle_alpha   90.00
_cell.angle_beta   90.00
_cell.angle_gamma   90.00
#
_symmetry.space_group_name_H-M   'P 1'
#
loop_
_entity.id
_entity.type
_entity.pdbx_description
1 polymer ?
#
loop_
_entity_poly.entity_id
_entity_poly.type
_entity_poly.pdbx_seq_one_letter_code
_entity_poly.pdbx_strand_id
1 'polypeptide(L)'
;RISGIKKVVVGKSISRRVAISLHTVLNLFAVSIAFYLGFAVGVWKIGILFLLVSGILWFYSSTYKKYFLTGNLLVGILASLIPISAIVYEIPLLNMAYAELLIETGTNFLYMFDWVFGFAWFIFLNTLMYEINKDIYTVEGDRENGNHTIPVKLGIRAAEGIITALAGVAMISAVLAYFVEFSASLAILIYIIFALLLPY
;
A
#
# COMPACT_ATOMS: atom_id res chain seq x y z
N ARG A 1 -1.97 26.85 8.74
CA ARG A 1 -1.31 27.46 7.56
C ARG A 1 0.22 27.35 7.57
N ILE A 2 0.74 26.32 8.17
CA ILE A 2 2.17 26.26 8.49
C ILE A 2 2.92 25.37 7.49
N SER A 3 2.26 24.41 6.84
CA SER A 3 2.83 23.71 5.69
C SER A 3 2.54 24.48 4.41
N GLY A 4 3.49 25.29 3.92
CA GLY A 4 3.37 26.11 2.71
C GLY A 4 3.13 25.34 1.40
N ILE A 5 2.93 24.02 1.45
CA ILE A 5 2.95 23.12 0.30
C ILE A 5 1.56 22.76 -0.25
N LYS A 6 0.48 22.85 0.54
CA LYS A 6 -0.88 22.56 0.03
C LYS A 6 -1.91 23.59 0.49
N LYS A 7 -2.65 24.14 -0.48
CA LYS A 7 -3.85 24.95 -0.19
C LYS A 7 -4.89 24.09 0.54
N VAL A 8 -5.28 24.51 1.74
CA VAL A 8 -6.36 23.86 2.50
C VAL A 8 -7.68 24.05 1.73
N VAL A 9 -8.22 22.96 1.20
CA VAL A 9 -9.46 22.95 0.41
C VAL A 9 -10.67 22.75 1.32
N VAL A 10 -10.59 21.76 2.23
CA VAL A 10 -11.67 21.47 3.18
C VAL A 10 -11.76 22.55 4.25
N GLY A 11 -12.95 23.09 4.44
CA GLY A 11 -13.19 24.22 5.34
C GLY A 11 -13.01 25.60 4.69
N LYS A 12 -12.53 25.66 3.43
CA LYS A 12 -12.47 26.88 2.62
C LYS A 12 -13.35 26.80 1.38
N SER A 13 -13.02 25.89 0.44
CA SER A 13 -13.76 25.71 -0.81
C SER A 13 -14.86 24.65 -0.67
N ILE A 14 -14.68 23.67 0.21
CA ILE A 14 -15.63 22.59 0.48
C ILE A 14 -15.92 22.58 1.98
N SER A 15 -17.20 22.57 2.37
CA SER A 15 -17.56 22.48 3.78
C SER A 15 -17.15 21.13 4.36
N ARG A 16 -16.80 21.09 5.66
CA ARG A 16 -16.43 19.84 6.35
C ARG A 16 -17.56 18.79 6.28
N ARG A 17 -18.82 19.22 6.34
CA ARG A 17 -19.97 18.31 6.24
C ARG A 17 -20.01 17.61 4.90
N VAL A 18 -19.86 18.35 3.80
CA VAL A 18 -19.84 17.78 2.44
C VAL A 18 -18.67 16.81 2.27
N ALA A 19 -17.47 17.16 2.77
CA ALA A 19 -16.31 16.26 2.70
C ALA A 19 -16.55 14.95 3.47
N ILE A 20 -17.13 15.01 4.68
CA ILE A 20 -17.45 13.81 5.48
C ILE A 20 -18.54 12.99 4.80
N SER A 21 -19.63 13.62 4.34
CA SER A 21 -20.70 12.90 3.65
C SER A 21 -20.21 12.20 2.39
N LEU A 22 -19.40 12.88 1.56
CA LEU A 22 -18.81 12.29 0.36
C LEU A 22 -17.92 11.10 0.70
N HIS A 23 -17.07 11.24 1.71
CA HIS A 23 -16.22 10.15 2.20
C HIS A 23 -17.06 8.95 2.64
N THR A 24 -18.11 9.16 3.45
CA THR A 24 -19.00 8.10 3.92
C THR A 24 -19.72 7.40 2.77
N VAL A 25 -20.27 8.16 1.81
CA VAL A 25 -20.97 7.58 0.65
C VAL A 25 -20.02 6.76 -0.20
N LEU A 26 -18.81 7.26 -0.50
CA LEU A 26 -17.81 6.54 -1.29
C LEU A 26 -17.35 5.24 -0.58
N ASN A 27 -17.16 5.27 0.74
CA ASN A 27 -16.80 4.07 1.49
C ASN A 27 -17.94 3.03 1.51
N LEU A 28 -19.18 3.45 1.71
CA LEU A 28 -20.33 2.55 1.63
C LEU A 28 -20.44 1.90 0.25
N PHE A 29 -20.24 2.68 -0.80
CA PHE A 29 -20.26 2.19 -2.17
C PHE A 29 -19.13 1.18 -2.42
N ALA A 30 -17.90 1.49 -1.99
CA ALA A 30 -16.74 0.58 -2.11
C ALA A 30 -16.96 -0.74 -1.36
N VAL A 31 -17.45 -0.68 -0.11
CA VAL A 31 -17.73 -1.87 0.68
C VAL A 31 -18.87 -2.69 0.04
N SER A 32 -19.90 -2.04 -0.48
CA SER A 32 -20.99 -2.73 -1.18
C SER A 32 -20.51 -3.48 -2.42
N ILE A 33 -19.63 -2.87 -3.22
CA ILE A 33 -18.99 -3.52 -4.39
C ILE A 33 -18.14 -4.71 -3.91
N ALA A 34 -17.37 -4.57 -2.84
CA ALA A 34 -16.51 -5.64 -2.33
C ALA A 34 -17.35 -6.86 -1.88
N PHE A 35 -18.48 -6.64 -1.22
CA PHE A 35 -19.41 -7.73 -0.88
C PHE A 35 -20.05 -8.33 -2.13
N TYR A 36 -20.52 -7.51 -3.05
CA TYR A 36 -21.12 -7.99 -4.29
C TYR A 36 -20.16 -8.90 -5.07
N LEU A 37 -18.92 -8.45 -5.28
CA LEU A 37 -17.90 -9.25 -5.94
C LEU A 37 -17.56 -10.52 -5.14
N GLY A 38 -17.44 -10.39 -3.81
CA GLY A 38 -17.16 -11.52 -2.93
C GLY A 38 -18.26 -12.60 -2.98
N PHE A 39 -19.52 -12.22 -3.07
CA PHE A 39 -20.62 -13.17 -3.29
C PHE A 39 -20.57 -13.81 -4.68
N ALA A 40 -20.27 -13.03 -5.73
CA ALA A 40 -20.20 -13.53 -7.09
C ALA A 40 -19.10 -14.60 -7.28
N VAL A 41 -17.98 -14.50 -6.56
CA VAL A 41 -16.86 -15.45 -6.65
C VAL A 41 -16.79 -16.45 -5.49
N GLY A 42 -17.79 -16.48 -4.61
CA GLY A 42 -17.85 -17.42 -3.49
C GLY A 42 -16.94 -17.09 -2.29
N VAL A 43 -16.34 -15.88 -2.24
CA VAL A 43 -15.39 -15.45 -1.20
C VAL A 43 -15.91 -14.21 -0.43
N TRP A 44 -17.18 -14.20 -0.10
CA TRP A 44 -17.88 -13.05 0.52
C TRP A 44 -17.18 -12.46 1.77
N LYS A 45 -16.39 -13.27 2.49
CA LYS A 45 -15.61 -12.84 3.66
C LYS A 45 -14.65 -11.70 3.36
N ILE A 46 -14.24 -11.53 2.09
CA ILE A 46 -13.37 -10.43 1.67
C ILE A 46 -14.08 -9.07 1.86
N GLY A 47 -15.40 -9.03 1.70
CA GLY A 47 -16.18 -7.82 2.00
C GLY A 47 -15.97 -7.32 3.44
N ILE A 48 -15.79 -8.24 4.42
CA ILE A 48 -15.45 -7.89 5.80
C ILE A 48 -14.07 -7.23 5.87
N LEU A 49 -13.09 -7.72 5.11
CA LEU A 49 -11.76 -7.10 5.06
C LEU A 49 -11.86 -5.64 4.59
N PHE A 50 -12.62 -5.37 3.52
CA PHE A 50 -12.83 -4.01 3.03
C PHE A 50 -13.57 -3.11 4.03
N LEU A 51 -14.53 -3.67 4.78
CA LEU A 51 -15.18 -2.95 5.87
C LEU A 51 -14.18 -2.57 6.97
N LEU A 52 -13.30 -3.50 7.36
CA LEU A 52 -12.23 -3.23 8.34
C LEU A 52 -11.24 -2.20 7.83
N VAL A 53 -10.81 -2.30 6.56
CA VAL A 53 -9.92 -1.32 5.92
C VAL A 53 -10.55 0.07 5.94
N SER A 54 -11.84 0.18 5.61
CA SER A 54 -12.59 1.45 5.67
C SER A 54 -12.60 2.05 7.09
N GLY A 55 -12.84 1.20 8.10
CA GLY A 55 -12.76 1.59 9.51
C GLY A 55 -11.37 2.05 9.93
N ILE A 56 -10.33 1.31 9.55
CA ILE A 56 -8.92 1.66 9.82
C ILE A 56 -8.57 3.00 9.18
N LEU A 57 -8.97 3.27 7.93
CA LEU A 57 -8.75 4.55 7.26
C LEU A 57 -9.45 5.71 7.97
N TRP A 58 -10.65 5.48 8.51
CA TRP A 58 -11.33 6.47 9.34
C TRP A 58 -10.53 6.80 10.60
N PHE A 59 -10.10 5.79 11.37
CA PHE A 59 -9.28 5.98 12.57
C PHE A 59 -7.91 6.55 12.25
N TYR A 60 -7.30 6.18 11.12
CA TYR A 60 -6.05 6.76 10.64
C TYR A 60 -6.17 8.28 10.49
N SER A 61 -7.21 8.74 9.81
CA SER A 61 -7.43 10.17 9.57
C SER A 61 -7.59 10.99 10.86
N SER A 62 -8.19 10.41 11.89
CA SER A 62 -8.50 11.11 13.16
C SER A 62 -7.38 10.98 14.21
N THR A 63 -6.73 9.82 14.28
CA THR A 63 -5.89 9.45 15.44
C THR A 63 -4.47 9.04 15.05
N TYR A 64 -4.34 8.01 14.18
CA TYR A 64 -3.05 7.35 13.94
C TYR A 64 -2.03 8.18 13.17
N LYS A 65 -2.46 9.15 12.39
CA LYS A 65 -1.58 10.08 11.66
C LYS A 65 -0.64 10.87 12.59
N LYS A 66 -0.98 10.99 13.87
CA LYS A 66 -0.21 11.76 14.86
C LYS A 66 0.90 10.96 15.54
N TYR A 67 0.89 9.65 15.41
CA TYR A 67 1.80 8.77 16.13
C TYR A 67 3.05 8.43 15.31
N PHE A 68 4.15 8.31 16.05
CA PHE A 68 5.44 7.88 15.53
C PHE A 68 5.31 6.55 14.77
N LEU A 69 5.75 6.51 13.51
CA LEU A 69 5.83 5.35 12.63
C LEU A 69 4.48 4.66 12.32
N THR A 70 3.53 4.62 13.27
CA THR A 70 2.26 3.89 13.12
C THR A 70 1.46 4.36 11.91
N GLY A 71 1.44 5.67 11.66
CA GLY A 71 0.75 6.23 10.49
C GLY A 71 1.36 5.75 9.18
N ASN A 72 2.68 5.79 9.06
CA ASN A 72 3.41 5.42 7.85
C ASN A 72 3.29 3.91 7.58
N LEU A 73 3.42 3.06 8.63
CA LEU A 73 3.22 1.62 8.52
C LEU A 73 1.80 1.27 8.07
N LEU A 74 0.79 1.92 8.65
CA LEU A 74 -0.62 1.69 8.27
C LEU A 74 -0.87 2.00 6.80
N VAL A 75 -0.41 3.14 6.31
CA VAL A 75 -0.57 3.52 4.90
C VAL A 75 0.18 2.55 4.00
N GLY A 76 1.40 2.14 4.35
CA GLY A 76 2.18 1.14 3.62
C GLY A 76 1.46 -0.21 3.53
N ILE A 77 0.94 -0.73 4.64
CA ILE A 77 0.17 -1.99 4.66
C ILE A 77 -1.10 -1.86 3.81
N LEU A 78 -1.87 -0.78 3.97
CA LEU A 78 -3.11 -0.59 3.21
C LEU A 78 -2.85 -0.47 1.71
N ALA A 79 -1.76 0.20 1.30
CA ALA A 79 -1.35 0.28 -0.10
C ALA A 79 -0.96 -1.11 -0.66
N SER A 80 -0.24 -1.92 0.11
CA SER A 80 0.15 -3.26 -0.29
C SER A 80 -1.02 -4.25 -0.41
N LEU A 81 -2.15 -4.00 0.27
CA LEU A 81 -3.37 -4.80 0.13
C LEU A 81 -4.05 -4.64 -1.24
N ILE A 82 -3.76 -3.57 -2.00
CA ILE A 82 -4.42 -3.33 -3.29
C ILE A 82 -4.18 -4.49 -4.27
N PRO A 83 -2.94 -4.87 -4.63
CA PRO A 83 -2.71 -6.01 -5.52
C PRO A 83 -3.15 -7.34 -4.90
N ILE A 84 -3.00 -7.52 -3.58
CA ILE A 84 -3.46 -8.72 -2.88
C ILE A 84 -4.98 -8.88 -3.00
N SER A 85 -5.75 -7.79 -2.89
CA SER A 85 -7.20 -7.85 -3.05
C SER A 85 -7.61 -8.29 -4.46
N ALA A 86 -6.88 -7.85 -5.49
CA ALA A 86 -7.16 -8.25 -6.87
C ALA A 86 -6.99 -9.76 -7.06
N ILE A 87 -5.86 -10.32 -6.62
CA ILE A 87 -5.58 -11.76 -6.81
C ILE A 87 -6.53 -12.65 -6.00
N VAL A 88 -6.99 -12.20 -4.84
CA VAL A 88 -7.95 -12.95 -4.01
C VAL A 88 -9.32 -13.11 -4.70
N TYR A 89 -9.73 -12.14 -5.52
CA TYR A 89 -10.92 -12.27 -6.36
C TYR A 89 -10.65 -13.07 -7.63
N GLU A 90 -9.47 -12.93 -8.23
CA GLU A 90 -9.13 -13.52 -9.53
C GLU A 90 -8.92 -15.04 -9.45
N ILE A 91 -8.21 -15.54 -8.44
CA ILE A 91 -7.91 -16.98 -8.34
C ILE A 91 -9.16 -17.87 -8.32
N PRO A 92 -10.24 -17.59 -7.56
CA PRO A 92 -11.45 -18.38 -7.63
C PRO A 92 -12.09 -18.40 -9.04
N LEU A 93 -12.06 -17.27 -9.75
CA LEU A 93 -12.56 -17.17 -11.12
C LEU A 93 -11.72 -18.02 -12.08
N LEU A 94 -10.40 -17.96 -11.99
CA LEU A 94 -9.49 -18.78 -12.79
C LEU A 94 -9.68 -20.27 -12.51
N ASN A 95 -9.80 -20.65 -11.23
CA ASN A 95 -10.05 -22.05 -10.86
C ASN A 95 -11.39 -22.57 -11.40
N MET A 96 -12.43 -21.73 -11.46
CA MET A 96 -13.70 -22.10 -12.06
C MET A 96 -13.62 -22.19 -13.59
N ALA A 97 -12.96 -21.22 -14.22
CA ALA A 97 -12.84 -21.14 -15.69
C ALA A 97 -11.98 -22.26 -16.28
N TYR A 98 -10.95 -22.72 -15.57
CA TYR A 98 -9.96 -23.69 -16.03
C TYR A 98 -9.99 -25.02 -15.25
N ALA A 99 -11.11 -25.35 -14.60
CA ALA A 99 -11.22 -26.50 -13.71
C ALA A 99 -10.77 -27.84 -14.35
N GLU A 100 -11.20 -28.12 -15.58
CA GLU A 100 -10.84 -29.34 -16.30
C GLU A 100 -9.33 -29.40 -16.57
N LEU A 101 -8.74 -28.31 -17.06
CA LEU A 101 -7.32 -28.23 -17.36
C LEU A 101 -6.45 -28.42 -16.09
N LEU A 102 -6.89 -27.82 -14.98
CA LEU A 102 -6.18 -27.93 -13.70
C LEU A 102 -6.19 -29.38 -13.17
N ILE A 103 -7.29 -30.11 -13.38
CA ILE A 103 -7.41 -31.53 -13.01
C ILE A 103 -6.49 -32.39 -13.90
N GLU A 104 -6.50 -32.16 -15.21
CA GLU A 104 -5.66 -32.92 -16.16
C GLU A 104 -4.15 -32.71 -15.92
N THR A 105 -3.76 -31.47 -15.65
CA THR A 105 -2.34 -31.10 -15.51
C THR A 105 -1.81 -31.25 -14.09
N GLY A 106 -2.69 -31.41 -13.09
CA GLY A 106 -2.33 -31.41 -11.67
C GLY A 106 -1.73 -30.08 -11.19
N THR A 107 -2.01 -28.98 -11.92
CA THR A 107 -1.49 -27.64 -11.60
C THR A 107 -2.52 -26.82 -10.82
N ASN A 108 -2.10 -25.63 -10.33
CA ASN A 108 -2.98 -24.66 -9.67
C ASN A 108 -2.44 -23.25 -9.89
N PHE A 109 -3.26 -22.24 -9.59
CA PHE A 109 -2.89 -20.83 -9.72
C PHE A 109 -2.29 -20.23 -8.46
N LEU A 110 -1.97 -21.02 -7.42
CA LEU A 110 -1.47 -20.49 -6.15
C LEU A 110 -0.12 -19.79 -6.28
N TYR A 111 0.73 -20.18 -7.26
CA TYR A 111 1.99 -19.51 -7.54
C TYR A 111 1.83 -18.02 -7.90
N MET A 112 0.64 -17.61 -8.36
CA MET A 112 0.34 -16.19 -8.63
C MET A 112 0.36 -15.36 -7.34
N PHE A 113 0.08 -15.96 -6.17
CA PHE A 113 0.21 -15.26 -4.90
C PHE A 113 1.65 -14.85 -4.62
N ASP A 114 2.63 -15.70 -4.94
CA ASP A 114 4.05 -15.40 -4.69
C ASP A 114 4.48 -14.15 -5.45
N TRP A 115 4.09 -14.04 -6.73
CA TRP A 115 4.31 -12.86 -7.54
C TRP A 115 3.62 -11.61 -7.00
N VAL A 116 2.34 -11.75 -6.64
CA VAL A 116 1.57 -10.62 -6.13
C VAL A 116 2.08 -10.16 -4.77
N PHE A 117 2.50 -11.08 -3.89
CA PHE A 117 3.16 -10.73 -2.62
C PHE A 117 4.50 -10.04 -2.85
N GLY A 118 5.28 -10.46 -3.85
CA GLY A 118 6.47 -9.75 -4.26
C GLY A 118 6.18 -8.29 -4.64
N PHE A 119 5.21 -8.05 -5.51
CA PHE A 119 4.77 -6.69 -5.86
C PHE A 119 4.24 -5.91 -4.67
N ALA A 120 3.42 -6.53 -3.82
CA ALA A 120 2.88 -5.91 -2.61
C ALA A 120 3.99 -5.48 -1.65
N TRP A 121 5.06 -6.28 -1.53
CA TRP A 121 6.24 -5.95 -0.73
C TRP A 121 6.93 -4.67 -1.24
N PHE A 122 7.15 -4.56 -2.55
CA PHE A 122 7.74 -3.34 -3.11
C PHE A 122 6.81 -2.12 -2.96
N ILE A 123 5.50 -2.28 -3.13
CA ILE A 123 4.53 -1.21 -2.87
C ILE A 123 4.61 -0.76 -1.40
N PHE A 124 4.71 -1.70 -0.47
CA PHE A 124 4.86 -1.39 0.96
C PHE A 124 6.11 -0.56 1.23
N LEU A 125 7.28 -1.00 0.76
CA LEU A 125 8.54 -0.28 0.97
C LEU A 125 8.52 1.11 0.34
N ASN A 126 8.07 1.22 -0.92
CA ASN A 126 7.96 2.50 -1.62
C ASN A 126 7.02 3.47 -0.91
N THR A 127 5.88 2.97 -0.43
CA THR A 127 4.92 3.79 0.31
C THR A 127 5.50 4.27 1.63
N LEU A 128 6.25 3.43 2.35
CA LEU A 128 6.94 3.85 3.57
C LEU A 128 7.95 4.96 3.30
N MET A 129 8.80 4.80 2.28
CA MET A 129 9.77 5.82 1.89
C MET A 129 9.08 7.13 1.51
N TYR A 130 8.00 7.05 0.73
CA TYR A 130 7.20 8.21 0.33
C TYR A 130 6.58 8.93 1.54
N GLU A 131 5.96 8.21 2.46
CA GLU A 131 5.33 8.79 3.66
C GLU A 131 6.37 9.45 4.58
N ILE A 132 7.52 8.81 4.81
CA ILE A 132 8.61 9.38 5.61
C ILE A 132 9.17 10.64 4.93
N ASN A 133 9.37 10.62 3.61
CA ASN A 133 9.84 11.77 2.85
C ASN A 133 8.83 12.93 2.90
N LYS A 134 7.55 12.64 2.78
CA LYS A 134 6.47 13.63 2.95
C LYS A 134 6.51 14.27 4.35
N ASP A 135 6.75 13.48 5.40
CA ASP A 135 6.85 13.97 6.78
C ASP A 135 8.08 14.87 6.98
N ILE A 136 9.19 14.64 6.26
CA ILE A 136 10.34 15.55 6.24
C ILE A 136 9.93 16.93 5.72
N TYR A 137 9.17 17.00 4.63
CA TYR A 137 8.71 18.27 4.06
C TYR A 137 7.70 19.01 4.95
N THR A 138 7.01 18.30 5.84
CA THR A 138 5.98 18.90 6.72
C THR A 138 6.41 19.00 8.17
N VAL A 139 7.70 18.79 8.50
CA VAL A 139 8.22 18.63 9.86
C VAL A 139 7.89 19.82 10.78
N GLU A 140 7.97 21.06 10.27
CA GLU A 140 7.67 22.25 11.07
C GLU A 140 6.18 22.31 11.42
N GLY A 141 5.32 22.10 10.43
CA GLY A 141 3.88 22.05 10.64
C GLY A 141 3.45 20.91 11.55
N ASP A 142 4.11 19.76 11.47
CA ASP A 142 3.83 18.62 12.33
C ASP A 142 4.26 18.91 13.78
N ARG A 143 5.41 19.58 13.98
CA ARG A 143 5.88 20.01 15.30
C ARG A 143 4.91 20.97 15.96
N GLU A 144 4.44 21.98 15.24
CA GLU A 144 3.49 22.97 15.75
C GLU A 144 2.10 22.39 16.06
N ASN A 145 1.69 21.36 15.33
CA ASN A 145 0.43 20.64 15.57
C ASN A 145 0.54 19.52 16.63
N GLY A 146 1.72 19.33 17.26
CA GLY A 146 1.96 18.30 18.26
C GLY A 146 1.95 16.88 17.68
N ASN A 147 2.21 16.72 16.38
CA ASN A 147 2.36 15.41 15.77
C ASN A 147 3.75 14.84 16.11
N HIS A 148 3.82 13.54 16.26
CA HIS A 148 5.04 12.81 16.63
C HIS A 148 5.57 11.97 15.46
N THR A 149 5.73 12.59 14.28
CA THR A 149 6.29 11.91 13.12
C THR A 149 7.78 11.58 13.29
N ILE A 150 8.33 10.70 12.43
CA ILE A 150 9.74 10.29 12.49
C ILE A 150 10.68 11.50 12.48
N PRO A 151 10.59 12.47 11.52
CA PRO A 151 11.51 13.61 11.51
C PRO A 151 11.30 14.57 12.68
N VAL A 152 10.11 14.63 13.28
CA VAL A 152 9.86 15.45 14.49
C VAL A 152 10.58 14.87 15.71
N LYS A 153 10.55 13.52 15.85
CA LYS A 153 11.16 12.84 17.03
C LYS A 153 12.64 12.55 16.88
N LEU A 154 13.08 12.09 15.72
CA LEU A 154 14.46 11.64 15.51
C LEU A 154 15.31 12.63 14.73
N GLY A 155 14.69 13.66 14.15
CA GLY A 155 15.36 14.63 13.28
C GLY A 155 15.39 14.19 11.81
N ILE A 156 15.62 15.16 10.91
CA ILE A 156 15.60 14.98 9.45
C ILE A 156 16.69 13.98 9.01
N ARG A 157 17.91 14.10 9.53
CA ARG A 157 19.03 13.19 9.16
C ARG A 157 18.72 11.73 9.47
N ALA A 158 18.07 11.44 10.59
CA ALA A 158 17.66 10.08 10.94
C ALA A 158 16.56 9.57 10.01
N ALA A 159 15.60 10.44 9.64
CA ALA A 159 14.55 10.10 8.68
C ALA A 159 15.14 9.78 7.29
N GLU A 160 16.09 10.57 6.80
CA GLU A 160 16.82 10.31 5.55
C GLU A 160 17.61 8.99 5.62
N GLY A 161 18.26 8.70 6.75
CA GLY A 161 18.94 7.43 6.99
C GLY A 161 17.98 6.23 6.93
N ILE A 162 16.76 6.36 7.48
CA ILE A 162 15.74 5.32 7.41
C ILE A 162 15.28 5.11 5.95
N ILE A 163 15.05 6.17 5.20
CA ILE A 163 14.71 6.08 3.76
C ILE A 163 15.81 5.34 3.00
N THR A 164 17.08 5.70 3.23
CA THR A 164 18.23 5.04 2.60
C THR A 164 18.31 3.55 2.96
N ALA A 165 18.05 3.20 4.23
CA ALA A 165 18.02 1.81 4.67
C ALA A 165 16.87 1.02 4.00
N LEU A 166 15.67 1.62 3.88
CA LEU A 166 14.52 1.01 3.19
C LEU A 166 14.81 0.81 1.69
N ALA A 167 15.47 1.78 1.04
CA ALA A 167 15.91 1.64 -0.34
C ALA A 167 16.93 0.48 -0.48
N GLY A 168 17.87 0.35 0.46
CA GLY A 168 18.79 -0.79 0.52
C GLY A 168 18.06 -2.13 0.66
N VAL A 169 17.03 -2.20 1.52
CA VAL A 169 16.18 -3.39 1.66
C VAL A 169 15.45 -3.69 0.33
N ALA A 170 14.90 -2.68 -0.35
CA ALA A 170 14.26 -2.87 -1.64
C ALA A 170 15.23 -3.41 -2.70
N MET A 171 16.45 -2.86 -2.77
CA MET A 171 17.49 -3.35 -3.68
C MET A 171 17.89 -4.79 -3.39
N ILE A 172 18.13 -5.13 -2.13
CA ILE A 172 18.46 -6.51 -1.72
C ILE A 172 17.30 -7.46 -2.07
N SER A 173 16.05 -7.06 -1.79
CA SER A 173 14.87 -7.86 -2.14
C SER A 173 14.75 -8.09 -3.65
N ALA A 174 15.04 -7.10 -4.48
CA ALA A 174 15.05 -7.23 -5.95
C ALA A 174 16.13 -8.21 -6.43
N VAL A 175 17.32 -8.15 -5.85
CA VAL A 175 18.42 -9.08 -6.17
C VAL A 175 18.06 -10.51 -5.74
N LEU A 176 17.47 -10.68 -4.55
CA LEU A 176 17.03 -12.02 -4.08
C LEU A 176 15.93 -12.58 -5.00
N ALA A 177 14.94 -11.78 -5.37
CA ALA A 177 13.87 -12.17 -6.30
C ALA A 177 14.46 -12.62 -7.66
N TYR A 178 15.51 -11.92 -8.15
CA TYR A 178 16.20 -12.32 -9.37
C TYR A 178 16.77 -13.74 -9.29
N PHE A 179 17.44 -14.08 -8.20
CA PHE A 179 18.04 -15.42 -8.05
C PHE A 179 17.00 -16.52 -7.81
N VAL A 180 15.91 -16.21 -7.15
CA VAL A 180 14.88 -17.21 -6.80
C VAL A 180 13.93 -17.46 -7.98
N GLU A 181 13.46 -16.39 -8.65
CA GLU A 181 12.35 -16.50 -9.59
C GLU A 181 12.79 -16.51 -11.07
N PHE A 182 13.91 -15.85 -11.42
CA PHE A 182 14.25 -15.58 -12.83
C PHE A 182 15.37 -16.43 -13.39
N SER A 183 15.78 -17.51 -12.70
CA SER A 183 16.77 -18.47 -13.19
C SER A 183 18.05 -17.83 -13.76
N ALA A 184 18.49 -16.72 -13.16
CA ALA A 184 19.73 -16.01 -13.48
C ALA A 184 19.83 -15.50 -14.95
N SER A 185 18.71 -15.07 -15.57
CA SER A 185 18.73 -14.46 -16.89
C SER A 185 19.43 -13.10 -16.89
N LEU A 186 20.50 -12.97 -17.67
CA LEU A 186 21.27 -11.71 -17.78
C LEU A 186 20.41 -10.51 -18.22
N ALA A 187 19.45 -10.73 -19.12
CA ALA A 187 18.55 -9.67 -19.59
C ALA A 187 17.69 -9.10 -18.46
N ILE A 188 17.18 -9.98 -17.58
CA ILE A 188 16.38 -9.58 -16.43
C ILE A 188 17.25 -8.86 -15.39
N LEU A 189 18.48 -9.32 -15.18
CA LEU A 189 19.43 -8.63 -14.29
C LEU A 189 19.70 -7.19 -14.76
N ILE A 190 19.94 -7.00 -16.05
CA ILE A 190 20.14 -5.68 -16.66
C ILE A 190 18.88 -4.82 -16.44
N TYR A 191 17.69 -5.37 -16.68
CA TYR A 191 16.42 -4.66 -16.46
C TYR A 191 16.25 -4.24 -15.00
N ILE A 192 16.51 -5.13 -14.03
CA ILE A 192 16.42 -4.82 -12.61
C ILE A 192 17.38 -3.68 -12.25
N ILE A 193 18.63 -3.73 -12.70
CA ILE A 193 19.63 -2.69 -12.41
C ILE A 193 19.20 -1.35 -12.99
N PHE A 194 18.87 -1.28 -14.27
CA PHE A 194 18.62 -0.01 -14.96
C PHE A 194 17.21 0.55 -14.76
N ALA A 195 16.20 -0.30 -14.61
CA ALA A 195 14.82 0.16 -14.51
C ALA A 195 14.32 0.29 -13.07
N LEU A 196 14.81 -0.54 -12.14
CA LEU A 196 14.34 -0.59 -10.76
C LEU A 196 15.36 -0.01 -9.76
N LEU A 197 16.64 -0.34 -9.84
CA LEU A 197 17.63 0.05 -8.83
C LEU A 197 18.27 1.42 -9.07
N LEU A 198 18.51 1.79 -10.30
CA LEU A 198 19.14 3.06 -10.65
C LEU A 198 18.32 4.32 -10.29
N PRO A 199 16.95 4.28 -10.34
CA PRO A 199 16.12 5.41 -9.92
C PRO A 199 16.08 5.66 -8.39
N TYR A 200 16.56 4.74 -7.56
CA TYR A 200 16.66 4.90 -6.10
C TYR A 200 18.03 5.44 -5.67
#